data_67e354a515dddfc23c5613223dca6e73
#
_entry.id   67e354a515dddfc23c5613223dca6e73
#
_cell.length_a   1.000
_cell.length_b   1.000
_cell.length_c   1.000
_cell.angle_alpha   90.00
_cell.angle_beta   90.00
_cell.angle_gamma   90.00
#
_symmetry.space_group_name_H-M   'P 1'
#
loop_
_entity.id
_entity.type
_entity.pdbx_description
1 polymer ?
#
loop_
_entity_poly.entity_id
_entity_poly.type
_entity_poly.pdbx_seq_one_letter_code
_entity_poly.pdbx_strand_id
1 'polypeptide(L)'
;MTKKDIWKGNSIENRKARWQALWALEELPRPLWFVPADPMLAVPLDFFKKQLSVKDLFHDKDVQLRESLKFASFFENLQRDFFHDDYVLRLQPQLGIGVFASAFGCAVDFADDQYPMTHPVIQSGEPASKVYELAQPDIHSGLLKDTLEYADYFRLITGDRYPIAMTDLQGPLDTAYLVWDSSDFMIAMLEHSREVHHLMRQVTDLIIKFMKKIKAHVREFVPAHFPPVYLPDGLGLSISEDVLAMISSKLYEEYSLPYINQLSEEFGGVIIHSCGNFEHQLNVLSKVHQLRGINFGVNEMSFESLYSMFGGKTVLIPHLSSASIIADYQTAYEWVEHFVSLKLPAKGIALMLAPDIENIHATDMKMALGEQSSNTSNLWKTLMFGNQIRKILKKTYR
;
A
#
# COMPACT_ATOMS: atom_id res chain seq x y z
N MET A 1 -28.45 1.25 7.20
CA MET A 1 -27.69 1.50 8.45
C MET A 1 -27.60 3.00 8.63
N THR A 2 -27.95 3.56 9.80
CA THR A 2 -27.84 5.02 10.01
C THR A 2 -26.39 5.42 10.28
N LYS A 3 -26.03 6.70 10.06
CA LYS A 3 -24.66 7.22 10.37
C LYS A 3 -24.23 6.94 11.82
N LYS A 4 -25.18 6.86 12.76
CA LYS A 4 -24.87 6.52 14.17
C LYS A 4 -24.63 5.02 14.37
N ASP A 5 -25.22 4.16 13.54
CA ASP A 5 -25.15 2.71 13.73
C ASP A 5 -23.80 2.13 13.33
N ILE A 6 -23.11 2.71 12.33
CA ILE A 6 -21.79 2.25 11.90
C ILE A 6 -20.71 2.40 12.97
N TRP A 7 -20.95 3.22 14.02
CA TRP A 7 -20.04 3.45 15.14
C TRP A 7 -20.38 2.63 16.39
N LYS A 8 -21.54 1.95 16.43
CA LYS A 8 -21.99 1.17 17.59
C LYS A 8 -21.35 -0.23 17.68
N GLY A 9 -20.70 -0.68 16.65
CA GLY A 9 -20.06 -2.00 16.58
C GLY A 9 -18.81 -1.99 15.72
N ASN A 10 -18.15 -3.14 15.66
CA ASN A 10 -16.93 -3.33 14.86
C ASN A 10 -17.02 -4.52 13.89
N SER A 11 -18.21 -4.80 13.35
CA SER A 11 -18.38 -5.77 12.28
C SER A 11 -17.65 -5.31 11.01
N ILE A 12 -17.37 -6.24 10.11
CA ILE A 12 -16.73 -5.93 8.82
C ILE A 12 -17.59 -4.92 8.02
N GLU A 13 -18.92 -5.03 8.08
CA GLU A 13 -19.84 -4.12 7.40
C GLU A 13 -19.72 -2.71 7.98
N ASN A 14 -19.60 -2.59 9.32
CA ASN A 14 -19.42 -1.31 9.98
C ASN A 14 -18.09 -0.68 9.58
N ARG A 15 -17.01 -1.46 9.52
CA ARG A 15 -15.69 -0.97 9.07
C ARG A 15 -15.74 -0.52 7.60
N LYS A 16 -16.33 -1.32 6.70
CA LYS A 16 -16.53 -0.94 5.30
C LYS A 16 -17.33 0.35 5.17
N ALA A 17 -18.42 0.50 5.94
CA ALA A 17 -19.24 1.71 5.92
C ALA A 17 -18.48 2.94 6.45
N ARG A 18 -17.61 2.79 7.45
CA ARG A 18 -16.72 3.88 7.91
C ARG A 18 -15.73 4.30 6.85
N TRP A 19 -15.13 3.36 6.12
CA TRP A 19 -14.28 3.67 4.97
C TRP A 19 -15.04 4.40 3.86
N GLN A 20 -16.28 4.00 3.55
CA GLN A 20 -17.12 4.71 2.59
C GLN A 20 -17.35 6.16 3.00
N ALA A 21 -17.68 6.41 4.27
CA ALA A 21 -17.85 7.75 4.80
C ALA A 21 -16.55 8.58 4.75
N LEU A 22 -15.39 7.96 5.03
CA LEU A 22 -14.08 8.59 4.91
C LEU A 22 -13.80 9.05 3.46
N TRP A 23 -14.00 8.16 2.48
CA TRP A 23 -13.78 8.47 1.06
C TRP A 23 -14.76 9.51 0.52
N ALA A 24 -15.96 9.59 1.11
CA ALA A 24 -16.92 10.65 0.83
C ALA A 24 -16.57 11.98 1.52
N LEU A 25 -15.45 12.04 2.24
CA LEU A 25 -15.01 13.20 3.03
C LEU A 25 -16.10 13.69 3.98
N GLU A 26 -16.84 12.76 4.58
CA GLU A 26 -17.81 13.11 5.62
C GLU A 26 -17.09 13.51 6.92
N GLU A 27 -17.75 14.34 7.72
CA GLU A 27 -17.30 14.60 9.08
C GLU A 27 -17.51 13.35 9.94
N LEU A 28 -16.42 12.83 10.54
CA LEU A 28 -16.43 11.63 11.35
C LEU A 28 -16.30 11.96 12.84
N PRO A 29 -16.82 11.13 13.75
CA PRO A 29 -16.63 11.33 15.19
C PRO A 29 -15.18 11.25 15.64
N ARG A 30 -14.34 10.56 14.89
CA ARG A 30 -12.89 10.44 15.07
C ARG A 30 -12.24 10.10 13.73
N PRO A 31 -10.92 10.32 13.55
CA PRO A 31 -10.17 9.75 12.44
C PRO A 31 -10.34 8.23 12.40
N LEU A 32 -10.33 7.63 11.22
CA LEU A 32 -10.12 6.20 11.15
C LEU A 32 -8.69 5.89 11.61
N TRP A 33 -8.52 4.72 12.15
CA TRP A 33 -7.19 4.19 12.41
C TRP A 33 -7.21 2.68 12.22
N PHE A 34 -6.09 2.14 11.76
CA PHE A 34 -6.02 0.72 11.46
C PHE A 34 -4.60 0.19 11.62
N VAL A 35 -4.53 -1.08 11.99
CA VAL A 35 -3.29 -1.85 12.03
C VAL A 35 -3.29 -2.78 10.81
N PRO A 36 -2.32 -2.65 9.89
CA PRO A 36 -2.25 -3.53 8.73
C PRO A 36 -2.05 -4.98 9.18
N ALA A 37 -2.93 -5.86 8.74
CA ALA A 37 -2.84 -7.29 9.00
C ALA A 37 -2.32 -8.03 7.75
N ASP A 38 -1.22 -7.56 7.21
CA ASP A 38 -0.53 -8.18 6.10
C ASP A 38 0.76 -8.82 6.62
N PRO A 39 0.98 -10.15 6.43
CA PRO A 39 2.19 -10.80 6.90
C PRO A 39 3.46 -10.16 6.35
N MET A 40 3.42 -9.60 5.14
CA MET A 40 4.56 -8.99 4.50
C MET A 40 4.87 -7.58 5.04
N LEU A 41 3.86 -6.88 5.57
CA LEU A 41 3.98 -5.54 6.14
C LEU A 41 4.14 -5.55 7.66
N ALA A 42 3.55 -6.57 8.31
CA ALA A 42 3.46 -6.64 9.77
C ALA A 42 4.59 -7.44 10.43
N VAL A 43 5.42 -8.15 9.66
CA VAL A 43 6.42 -9.07 10.20
C VAL A 43 7.76 -8.85 9.55
N PRO A 44 8.84 -8.64 10.34
CA PRO A 44 10.19 -8.56 9.80
C PRO A 44 10.55 -9.82 8.99
N LEU A 45 11.21 -9.64 7.85
CA LEU A 45 11.71 -10.74 7.01
C LEU A 45 12.49 -11.79 7.79
N ASP A 46 13.24 -11.38 8.81
CA ASP A 46 14.01 -12.29 9.67
C ASP A 46 13.15 -13.28 10.46
N PHE A 47 11.87 -12.97 10.67
CA PHE A 47 10.94 -13.93 11.26
C PHE A 47 10.63 -15.07 10.28
N PHE A 48 10.35 -14.74 9.03
CA PHE A 48 10.07 -15.76 8.00
C PHE A 48 11.29 -16.59 7.67
N LYS A 49 12.48 -15.99 7.59
CA LYS A 49 13.74 -16.70 7.32
C LYS A 49 14.03 -17.85 8.27
N LYS A 50 13.48 -17.83 9.49
CA LYS A 50 13.66 -18.91 10.47
C LYS A 50 12.69 -20.08 10.30
N GLN A 51 11.60 -19.89 9.58
CA GLN A 51 10.51 -20.87 9.50
C GLN A 51 10.09 -21.22 8.07
N LEU A 52 10.30 -20.33 7.13
CA LEU A 52 9.89 -20.44 5.73
C LEU A 52 10.97 -19.88 4.82
N SER A 53 11.08 -20.44 3.62
CA SER A 53 11.80 -19.81 2.53
C SER A 53 11.09 -18.52 2.13
N VAL A 54 11.82 -17.40 2.07
CA VAL A 54 11.27 -16.12 1.58
C VAL A 54 10.84 -16.27 0.12
N LYS A 55 11.61 -17.03 -0.67
CA LYS A 55 11.25 -17.40 -2.03
C LYS A 55 9.87 -18.05 -2.09
N ASP A 56 9.60 -19.06 -1.26
CA ASP A 56 8.32 -19.77 -1.28
C ASP A 56 7.17 -18.84 -0.87
N LEU A 57 7.43 -17.90 0.05
CA LEU A 57 6.42 -16.93 0.48
C LEU A 57 5.97 -16.01 -0.68
N PHE A 58 6.84 -15.71 -1.63
CA PHE A 58 6.50 -14.88 -2.79
C PHE A 58 6.12 -15.69 -4.02
N HIS A 59 6.63 -16.91 -4.18
CA HIS A 59 6.50 -17.68 -5.42
C HIS A 59 5.63 -18.93 -5.31
N ASP A 60 5.16 -19.29 -4.11
CA ASP A 60 4.28 -20.43 -3.91
C ASP A 60 2.93 -19.98 -3.35
N LYS A 61 1.88 -20.09 -4.18
CA LYS A 61 0.52 -19.66 -3.84
C LYS A 61 -0.08 -20.40 -2.64
N ASP A 62 0.29 -21.67 -2.43
CA ASP A 62 -0.18 -22.47 -1.30
C ASP A 62 0.45 -21.98 0.00
N VAL A 63 1.76 -21.71 -0.03
CA VAL A 63 2.49 -21.16 1.10
C VAL A 63 1.95 -19.76 1.42
N GLN A 64 1.81 -18.92 0.41
CA GLN A 64 1.35 -17.53 0.58
C GLN A 64 -0.06 -17.48 1.16
N LEU A 65 -1.00 -18.29 0.63
CA LEU A 65 -2.37 -18.34 1.14
C LEU A 65 -2.40 -18.87 2.57
N ARG A 66 -1.68 -19.96 2.85
CA ARG A 66 -1.64 -20.56 4.18
C ARG A 66 -1.15 -19.57 5.24
N GLU A 67 -0.07 -18.87 4.96
CA GLU A 67 0.47 -17.88 5.90
C GLU A 67 -0.46 -16.67 6.02
N SER A 68 -1.01 -16.17 4.92
CA SER A 68 -2.00 -15.09 4.95
C SER A 68 -3.25 -15.45 5.78
N LEU A 69 -3.74 -16.69 5.70
CA LEU A 69 -4.87 -17.14 6.49
C LEU A 69 -4.55 -17.30 7.98
N LYS A 70 -3.35 -17.75 8.33
CA LYS A 70 -2.89 -17.75 9.73
C LYS A 70 -2.92 -16.34 10.32
N PHE A 71 -2.35 -15.37 9.58
CA PHE A 71 -2.36 -13.97 9.97
C PHE A 71 -3.78 -13.42 10.06
N ALA A 72 -4.62 -13.66 9.06
CA ALA A 72 -6.01 -13.20 9.06
C ALA A 72 -6.77 -13.71 10.29
N SER A 73 -6.64 -14.99 10.62
CA SER A 73 -7.27 -15.58 11.80
C SER A 73 -6.80 -14.95 13.10
N PHE A 74 -5.51 -14.72 13.23
CA PHE A 74 -4.92 -14.05 14.41
C PHE A 74 -5.43 -12.61 14.54
N PHE A 75 -5.38 -11.83 13.46
CA PHE A 75 -5.83 -10.44 13.48
C PHE A 75 -7.35 -10.29 13.63
N GLU A 76 -8.17 -11.20 13.11
CA GLU A 76 -9.62 -11.22 13.38
C GLU A 76 -9.90 -11.27 14.90
N ASN A 77 -9.17 -12.10 15.63
CA ASN A 77 -9.30 -12.17 17.09
C ASN A 77 -8.81 -10.89 17.77
N LEU A 78 -7.64 -10.36 17.37
CA LEU A 78 -7.14 -9.10 17.92
C LEU A 78 -8.08 -7.94 17.66
N GLN A 79 -8.64 -7.83 16.46
CA GLN A 79 -9.60 -6.78 16.11
C GLN A 79 -10.88 -6.88 16.93
N ARG A 80 -11.42 -8.09 17.07
CA ARG A 80 -12.67 -8.32 17.82
C ARG A 80 -12.51 -8.01 19.30
N ASP A 81 -11.43 -8.47 19.91
CA ASP A 81 -11.31 -8.52 21.37
C ASP A 81 -10.48 -7.35 21.93
N PHE A 82 -9.56 -6.77 21.15
CA PHE A 82 -8.58 -5.80 21.65
C PHE A 82 -8.46 -4.51 20.85
N PHE A 83 -8.28 -4.57 19.53
CA PHE A 83 -8.00 -3.35 18.75
C PHE A 83 -9.25 -2.54 18.52
N HIS A 84 -10.30 -3.16 18.00
CA HIS A 84 -11.50 -2.46 17.52
C HIS A 84 -11.17 -1.33 16.54
N ASP A 85 -10.13 -1.56 15.72
CA ASP A 85 -9.69 -0.65 14.68
C ASP A 85 -10.58 -0.72 13.43
N ASP A 86 -10.22 0.04 12.40
CA ASP A 86 -11.02 0.14 11.18
C ASP A 86 -10.50 -0.73 10.02
N TYR A 87 -9.50 -1.61 10.26
CA TYR A 87 -8.94 -2.44 9.21
C TYR A 87 -9.97 -3.45 8.64
N VAL A 88 -10.04 -3.54 7.32
CA VAL A 88 -10.82 -4.54 6.60
C VAL A 88 -9.87 -5.62 6.09
N LEU A 89 -9.94 -6.80 6.70
CA LEU A 89 -9.10 -7.93 6.32
C LEU A 89 -9.33 -8.31 4.85
N ARG A 90 -8.24 -8.58 4.16
CA ARG A 90 -8.20 -8.91 2.75
C ARG A 90 -7.05 -9.87 2.48
N LEU A 91 -7.11 -10.60 1.38
CA LEU A 91 -5.99 -11.37 0.86
C LEU A 91 -5.38 -10.62 -0.32
N GLN A 92 -4.07 -10.70 -0.47
CA GLN A 92 -3.34 -9.99 -1.51
C GLN A 92 -2.31 -10.93 -2.15
N PRO A 93 -2.36 -11.15 -3.48
CA PRO A 93 -1.25 -11.79 -4.19
C PRO A 93 0.01 -10.92 -4.07
N GLN A 94 1.06 -11.45 -3.46
CA GLN A 94 2.32 -10.76 -3.22
C GLN A 94 3.43 -11.38 -4.07
N LEU A 95 3.83 -10.69 -5.13
CA LEU A 95 4.85 -11.15 -6.08
C LEU A 95 6.02 -10.15 -6.21
N GLY A 96 6.07 -9.15 -5.32
CA GLY A 96 7.07 -8.09 -5.31
C GLY A 96 6.74 -6.92 -6.23
N ILE A 97 7.62 -5.92 -6.23
CA ILE A 97 7.43 -4.66 -6.96
C ILE A 97 7.50 -4.80 -8.49
N GLY A 98 8.11 -5.87 -8.98
CA GLY A 98 8.39 -6.09 -10.40
C GLY A 98 7.23 -6.66 -11.22
N VAL A 99 6.03 -6.79 -10.67
CA VAL A 99 4.91 -7.48 -11.33
C VAL A 99 4.62 -6.89 -12.72
N PHE A 100 4.43 -5.58 -12.81
CA PHE A 100 4.14 -4.93 -14.09
C PHE A 100 5.36 -4.85 -15.00
N ALA A 101 6.56 -4.60 -14.44
CA ALA A 101 7.80 -4.57 -15.21
C ALA A 101 8.12 -5.93 -15.85
N SER A 102 7.76 -7.04 -15.20
CA SER A 102 7.97 -8.39 -15.75
C SER A 102 7.24 -8.63 -17.07
N ALA A 103 6.11 -7.96 -17.30
CA ALA A 103 5.36 -8.08 -18.56
C ALA A 103 6.11 -7.45 -19.75
N PHE A 104 7.08 -6.58 -19.50
CA PHE A 104 8.00 -6.02 -20.49
C PHE A 104 9.24 -6.89 -20.74
N GLY A 105 9.36 -8.01 -20.00
CA GLY A 105 10.50 -8.92 -20.10
C GLY A 105 11.56 -8.72 -19.01
N CYS A 106 11.30 -7.89 -18.01
CA CYS A 106 12.17 -7.79 -16.86
C CYS A 106 12.21 -9.11 -16.09
N ALA A 107 13.42 -9.61 -15.81
CA ALA A 107 13.59 -10.76 -14.94
C ALA A 107 13.28 -10.36 -13.48
N VAL A 108 12.64 -11.25 -12.74
CA VAL A 108 12.41 -11.09 -11.31
C VAL A 108 12.99 -12.29 -10.58
N ASP A 109 13.99 -12.04 -9.76
CA ASP A 109 14.68 -13.08 -9.00
C ASP A 109 14.04 -13.24 -7.63
N PHE A 110 13.71 -14.48 -7.27
CA PHE A 110 13.21 -14.89 -5.97
C PHE A 110 14.31 -15.64 -5.22
N ALA A 111 14.85 -15.02 -4.18
CA ALA A 111 15.87 -15.59 -3.32
C ALA A 111 15.35 -15.83 -1.90
N ASP A 112 16.04 -16.68 -1.12
CA ASP A 112 15.59 -17.09 0.21
C ASP A 112 15.84 -16.05 1.31
N ASP A 113 16.62 -15.02 1.05
CA ASP A 113 17.11 -14.07 2.04
C ASP A 113 16.74 -12.61 1.79
N GLN A 114 16.03 -12.34 0.69
CA GLN A 114 15.65 -10.98 0.29
C GLN A 114 14.30 -10.93 -0.42
N TYR A 115 13.73 -9.72 -0.50
CA TYR A 115 12.57 -9.46 -1.35
C TYR A 115 12.88 -9.71 -2.83
N PRO A 116 11.85 -10.05 -3.65
CA PRO A 116 12.03 -10.23 -5.09
C PRO A 116 12.71 -9.03 -5.73
N MET A 117 13.80 -9.30 -6.46
CA MET A 117 14.57 -8.26 -7.16
C MET A 117 14.22 -8.23 -8.63
N THR A 118 13.97 -7.04 -9.16
CA THR A 118 13.65 -6.81 -10.57
C THR A 118 14.89 -6.33 -11.29
N HIS A 119 15.17 -6.94 -12.44
CA HIS A 119 16.28 -6.56 -13.31
C HIS A 119 15.72 -5.88 -14.56
N PRO A 120 16.18 -4.67 -14.92
CA PRO A 120 15.67 -3.93 -16.06
C PRO A 120 15.91 -4.71 -17.37
N VAL A 121 14.99 -4.60 -18.31
CA VAL A 121 15.15 -5.19 -19.64
C VAL A 121 15.95 -4.29 -20.58
N ILE A 122 15.90 -2.97 -20.39
CA ILE A 122 16.84 -2.03 -21.04
C ILE A 122 18.01 -1.83 -20.09
N GLN A 123 19.14 -2.42 -20.47
CA GLN A 123 20.35 -2.44 -19.63
C GLN A 123 21.12 -1.13 -19.72
N SER A 124 21.99 -0.89 -18.72
CA SER A 124 22.85 0.29 -18.71
C SER A 124 23.72 0.39 -19.96
N GLY A 125 23.77 1.58 -20.55
CA GLY A 125 24.52 1.88 -21.76
C GLY A 125 23.84 1.44 -23.07
N GLU A 126 22.66 0.83 -23.03
CA GLU A 126 21.88 0.59 -24.25
C GLU A 126 21.26 1.91 -24.77
N PRO A 127 21.11 2.06 -26.10
CA PRO A 127 20.54 3.29 -26.67
C PRO A 127 19.08 3.45 -26.27
N ALA A 128 18.63 4.68 -26.03
CA ALA A 128 17.24 4.97 -25.65
C ALA A 128 16.20 4.42 -26.64
N SER A 129 16.57 4.31 -27.93
CA SER A 129 15.72 3.71 -28.96
C SER A 129 15.37 2.25 -28.71
N LYS A 130 16.06 1.57 -27.80
CA LYS A 130 15.76 0.20 -27.39
C LYS A 130 14.33 0.03 -26.88
N VAL A 131 13.75 1.08 -26.34
CA VAL A 131 12.36 1.10 -25.89
C VAL A 131 11.36 0.74 -27.01
N TYR A 132 11.68 1.05 -28.26
CA TYR A 132 10.82 0.71 -29.41
C TYR A 132 10.93 -0.76 -29.85
N GLU A 133 11.93 -1.47 -29.36
CA GLU A 133 12.16 -2.90 -29.64
C GLU A 133 11.49 -3.79 -28.58
N LEU A 134 11.01 -3.22 -27.48
CA LEU A 134 10.32 -3.98 -26.45
C LEU A 134 9.07 -4.64 -27.01
N ALA A 135 8.85 -5.90 -26.64
CA ALA A 135 7.61 -6.58 -26.98
C ALA A 135 6.41 -5.82 -26.37
N GLN A 136 5.30 -5.74 -27.10
CA GLN A 136 4.08 -5.17 -26.55
C GLN A 136 3.68 -5.96 -25.30
N PRO A 137 3.61 -5.34 -24.11
CA PRO A 137 3.27 -6.06 -22.89
C PRO A 137 1.83 -6.56 -22.93
N ASP A 138 1.62 -7.75 -22.37
CA ASP A 138 0.31 -8.40 -22.31
C ASP A 138 -0.05 -8.75 -20.87
N ILE A 139 -1.32 -8.70 -20.53
CA ILE A 139 -1.83 -9.01 -19.18
C ILE A 139 -1.65 -10.46 -18.76
N HIS A 140 -1.29 -11.35 -19.67
CA HIS A 140 -0.97 -12.76 -19.41
C HIS A 140 0.56 -13.02 -19.47
N SER A 141 1.38 -11.97 -19.54
CA SER A 141 2.84 -12.07 -19.54
C SER A 141 3.42 -11.84 -18.15
N GLY A 142 4.58 -12.47 -17.90
CA GLY A 142 5.30 -12.33 -16.64
C GLY A 142 4.44 -12.66 -15.42
N LEU A 143 4.69 -12.00 -14.32
CA LEU A 143 3.99 -12.18 -13.05
C LEU A 143 2.54 -11.68 -13.04
N LEU A 144 2.08 -10.96 -14.08
CA LEU A 144 0.68 -10.59 -14.21
C LEU A 144 -0.22 -11.83 -14.37
N LYS A 145 0.25 -12.83 -15.15
CA LYS A 145 -0.43 -14.13 -15.26
C LYS A 145 -0.54 -14.80 -13.90
N ASP A 146 0.56 -14.84 -13.16
CA ASP A 146 0.61 -15.48 -11.84
C ASP A 146 -0.29 -14.74 -10.84
N THR A 147 -0.35 -13.41 -10.91
CA THR A 147 -1.27 -12.60 -10.09
C THR A 147 -2.73 -13.01 -10.29
N LEU A 148 -3.16 -13.20 -11.54
CA LEU A 148 -4.53 -13.67 -11.83
C LEU A 148 -4.76 -15.07 -11.29
N GLU A 149 -3.79 -15.97 -11.46
CA GLU A 149 -3.87 -17.35 -10.96
C GLU A 149 -3.94 -17.40 -9.43
N TYR A 150 -3.14 -16.56 -8.73
CA TYR A 150 -3.16 -16.48 -7.27
C TYR A 150 -4.49 -15.92 -6.75
N ALA A 151 -4.99 -14.87 -7.39
CA ALA A 151 -6.29 -14.28 -7.03
C ALA A 151 -7.43 -15.31 -7.15
N ASP A 152 -7.45 -16.09 -8.24
CA ASP A 152 -8.41 -17.17 -8.43
C ASP A 152 -8.27 -18.26 -7.40
N TYR A 153 -7.05 -18.69 -7.15
CA TYR A 153 -6.76 -19.73 -6.18
C TYR A 153 -7.20 -19.31 -4.78
N PHE A 154 -6.87 -18.10 -4.34
CA PHE A 154 -7.25 -17.58 -3.03
C PHE A 154 -8.77 -17.54 -2.89
N ARG A 155 -9.46 -17.04 -3.91
CA ARG A 155 -10.91 -16.99 -3.95
C ARG A 155 -11.56 -18.39 -3.89
N LEU A 156 -11.05 -19.33 -4.69
CA LEU A 156 -11.56 -20.70 -4.74
C LEU A 156 -11.43 -21.39 -3.38
N ILE A 157 -10.28 -21.31 -2.74
CA ILE A 157 -10.02 -21.98 -1.46
C ILE A 157 -10.79 -21.33 -0.31
N THR A 158 -10.96 -20.03 -0.32
CA THR A 158 -11.64 -19.30 0.77
C THR A 158 -13.14 -19.15 0.58
N GLY A 159 -13.69 -19.52 -0.59
CA GLY A 159 -15.11 -19.37 -0.89
C GLY A 159 -15.58 -17.92 -0.88
N ASP A 160 -14.77 -16.99 -1.41
CA ASP A 160 -15.04 -15.54 -1.41
C ASP A 160 -15.23 -14.92 0.01
N ARG A 161 -14.68 -15.56 1.04
CA ARG A 161 -14.80 -15.08 2.44
C ARG A 161 -14.06 -13.75 2.65
N TYR A 162 -12.95 -13.55 1.95
CA TYR A 162 -12.13 -12.35 2.05
C TYR A 162 -12.11 -11.59 0.72
N PRO A 163 -12.16 -10.25 0.76
CA PRO A 163 -11.84 -9.43 -0.41
C PRO A 163 -10.43 -9.75 -0.93
N ILE A 164 -10.25 -9.71 -2.24
CA ILE A 164 -8.92 -9.84 -2.86
C ILE A 164 -8.41 -8.45 -3.19
N ALA A 165 -7.26 -8.11 -2.64
CA ALA A 165 -6.60 -6.84 -2.93
C ALA A 165 -5.72 -6.94 -4.18
N MET A 166 -5.41 -5.78 -4.76
CA MET A 166 -4.44 -5.65 -5.83
C MET A 166 -3.06 -6.13 -5.36
N THR A 167 -2.32 -6.80 -6.25
CA THR A 167 -0.88 -7.04 -6.08
C THR A 167 -0.13 -5.71 -6.01
N ASP A 168 1.18 -5.75 -5.75
CA ASP A 168 1.99 -4.53 -5.78
C ASP A 168 1.83 -3.81 -7.14
N LEU A 169 1.37 -2.58 -7.09
CA LEU A 169 1.13 -1.73 -8.25
C LEU A 169 2.03 -0.50 -8.16
N GLN A 170 3.19 -0.61 -8.74
CA GLN A 170 4.02 0.54 -9.02
C GLN A 170 3.33 1.43 -10.05
N GLY A 171 3.30 2.73 -9.83
CA GLY A 171 2.72 3.68 -10.77
C GLY A 171 3.45 3.70 -12.12
N PRO A 172 2.93 4.46 -13.09
CA PRO A 172 3.54 4.49 -14.41
C PRO A 172 5.02 4.85 -14.41
N LEU A 173 5.41 5.85 -13.59
CA LEU A 173 6.79 6.31 -13.50
C LEU A 173 7.72 5.27 -12.86
N ASP A 174 7.30 4.71 -11.73
CA ASP A 174 8.09 3.71 -11.01
C ASP A 174 8.20 2.40 -11.80
N THR A 175 7.14 2.00 -12.50
CA THR A 175 7.20 0.83 -13.39
C THR A 175 8.16 1.08 -14.56
N ALA A 176 8.15 2.26 -15.18
CA ALA A 176 9.08 2.61 -16.25
C ALA A 176 10.53 2.64 -15.75
N TYR A 177 10.74 3.13 -14.53
CA TYR A 177 12.03 3.13 -13.85
C TYR A 177 12.56 1.71 -13.57
N LEU A 178 11.68 0.73 -13.36
CA LEU A 178 12.05 -0.68 -13.21
C LEU A 178 12.34 -1.37 -14.57
N VAL A 179 11.70 -0.92 -15.64
CA VAL A 179 11.87 -1.49 -17.00
C VAL A 179 13.19 -1.08 -17.62
N TRP A 180 13.67 0.10 -17.31
CA TRP A 180 14.89 0.70 -17.84
C TRP A 180 15.91 0.84 -16.70
N ASP A 181 17.22 0.65 -17.01
CA ASP A 181 18.27 0.95 -16.02
C ASP A 181 18.00 2.32 -15.38
N SER A 182 17.99 2.34 -14.07
CA SER A 182 17.51 3.48 -13.31
C SER A 182 18.27 4.78 -13.55
N SER A 183 19.58 4.68 -13.70
CA SER A 183 20.45 5.84 -13.97
C SER A 183 20.23 6.37 -15.38
N ASP A 184 20.16 5.46 -16.36
CA ASP A 184 19.94 5.82 -17.76
C ASP A 184 18.52 6.35 -18.00
N PHE A 185 17.51 5.85 -17.26
CA PHE A 185 16.15 6.38 -17.29
C PHE A 185 16.08 7.83 -16.78
N MET A 186 16.80 8.13 -15.68
CA MET A 186 16.90 9.52 -15.17
C MET A 186 17.55 10.46 -16.19
N ILE A 187 18.58 10.00 -16.90
CA ILE A 187 19.21 10.76 -17.99
C ILE A 187 18.24 10.88 -19.18
N ALA A 188 17.53 9.81 -19.53
CA ALA A 188 16.58 9.80 -20.63
C ALA A 188 15.42 10.80 -20.44
N MET A 189 14.97 11.05 -19.21
CA MET A 189 14.01 12.12 -18.95
C MET A 189 14.51 13.51 -19.34
N LEU A 190 15.83 13.74 -19.41
CA LEU A 190 16.42 15.01 -19.81
C LEU A 190 16.74 15.07 -21.31
N GLU A 191 17.09 13.94 -21.91
CA GLU A 191 17.69 13.90 -23.27
C GLU A 191 16.82 13.17 -24.29
N HIS A 192 15.92 12.25 -23.86
CA HIS A 192 15.18 11.33 -24.70
C HIS A 192 13.68 11.31 -24.40
N SER A 193 13.08 12.51 -24.34
CA SER A 193 11.68 12.69 -23.91
C SER A 193 10.67 11.84 -24.70
N ARG A 194 10.89 11.62 -26.01
CA ARG A 194 9.98 10.81 -26.85
C ARG A 194 9.95 9.34 -26.43
N GLU A 195 11.12 8.82 -26.13
CA GLU A 195 11.35 7.44 -25.70
C GLU A 195 10.72 7.20 -24.33
N VAL A 196 10.94 8.11 -23.41
CA VAL A 196 10.32 8.07 -22.06
C VAL A 196 8.80 8.11 -22.18
N HIS A 197 8.24 9.05 -22.92
CA HIS A 197 6.78 9.11 -23.13
C HIS A 197 6.21 7.89 -23.85
N HIS A 198 7.01 7.24 -24.72
CA HIS A 198 6.59 5.98 -25.35
C HIS A 198 6.41 4.87 -24.31
N LEU A 199 7.42 4.69 -23.44
CA LEU A 199 7.36 3.70 -22.37
C LEU A 199 6.22 3.99 -21.39
N MET A 200 6.10 5.25 -20.95
CA MET A 200 5.05 5.68 -20.04
C MET A 200 3.64 5.35 -20.56
N ARG A 201 3.39 5.55 -21.85
CA ARG A 201 2.10 5.16 -22.48
C ARG A 201 1.88 3.66 -22.41
N GLN A 202 2.89 2.87 -22.78
CA GLN A 202 2.78 1.40 -22.75
C GLN A 202 2.50 0.87 -21.34
N VAL A 203 3.19 1.41 -20.33
CA VAL A 203 2.98 1.05 -18.92
C VAL A 203 1.56 1.40 -18.49
N THR A 204 1.12 2.63 -18.77
CA THR A 204 -0.21 3.10 -18.37
C THR A 204 -1.32 2.26 -19.02
N ASP A 205 -1.19 1.96 -20.32
CA ASP A 205 -2.14 1.12 -21.04
C ASP A 205 -2.19 -0.31 -20.48
N LEU A 206 -1.04 -0.87 -20.09
CA LEU A 206 -0.96 -2.18 -19.44
C LEU A 206 -1.68 -2.18 -18.09
N ILE A 207 -1.42 -1.17 -17.25
CA ILE A 207 -2.09 -1.01 -15.95
C ILE A 207 -3.61 -0.96 -16.16
N ILE A 208 -4.09 -0.13 -17.07
CA ILE A 208 -5.52 -0.01 -17.35
C ILE A 208 -6.13 -1.36 -17.78
N LYS A 209 -5.49 -2.06 -18.72
CA LYS A 209 -5.97 -3.36 -19.21
C LYS A 209 -6.00 -4.40 -18.10
N PHE A 210 -4.95 -4.48 -17.31
CA PHE A 210 -4.86 -5.45 -16.22
C PHE A 210 -5.88 -5.17 -15.12
N MET A 211 -6.01 -3.91 -14.70
CA MET A 211 -6.99 -3.51 -13.68
C MET A 211 -8.42 -3.83 -14.10
N LYS A 212 -8.78 -3.56 -15.36
CA LYS A 212 -10.11 -3.94 -15.90
C LYS A 212 -10.31 -5.46 -15.89
N LYS A 213 -9.27 -6.22 -16.20
CA LYS A 213 -9.34 -7.69 -16.22
C LYS A 213 -9.53 -8.25 -14.83
N ILE A 214 -8.66 -7.91 -13.85
CA ILE A 214 -8.74 -8.48 -12.51
C ILE A 214 -10.04 -8.07 -11.79
N LYS A 215 -10.49 -6.83 -11.99
CA LYS A 215 -11.76 -6.34 -11.45
C LYS A 215 -12.97 -7.11 -11.98
N ALA A 216 -12.98 -7.48 -13.24
CA ALA A 216 -14.05 -8.31 -13.83
C ALA A 216 -13.99 -9.77 -13.34
N HIS A 217 -12.86 -10.20 -12.81
CA HIS A 217 -12.57 -11.59 -12.45
C HIS A 217 -12.83 -11.88 -10.96
N VAL A 218 -12.61 -10.89 -10.09
CA VAL A 218 -12.72 -11.01 -8.64
C VAL A 218 -14.03 -10.37 -8.16
N ARG A 219 -14.83 -11.13 -7.42
CA ARG A 219 -16.15 -10.68 -6.93
C ARG A 219 -16.07 -9.44 -6.03
N GLU A 220 -15.18 -9.46 -5.05
CA GLU A 220 -14.91 -8.32 -4.18
C GLU A 220 -13.43 -7.96 -4.30
N PHE A 221 -13.14 -7.08 -5.23
CA PHE A 221 -11.80 -6.61 -5.51
C PHE A 221 -11.54 -5.28 -4.79
N VAL A 222 -10.40 -5.19 -4.11
CA VAL A 222 -9.92 -3.94 -3.49
C VAL A 222 -8.76 -3.40 -4.31
N PRO A 223 -8.95 -2.32 -5.09
CA PRO A 223 -7.94 -1.77 -6.00
C PRO A 223 -6.88 -0.96 -5.26
N ALA A 224 -6.43 -1.46 -4.11
CA ALA A 224 -5.38 -0.87 -3.31
C ALA A 224 -4.42 -1.96 -2.83
N HIS A 225 -3.11 -1.77 -3.10
CA HIS A 225 -2.08 -2.64 -2.56
C HIS A 225 -1.45 -2.01 -1.30
N PHE A 226 -0.91 -0.81 -1.44
CA PHE A 226 -0.38 0.00 -0.35
C PHE A 226 -0.80 1.47 -0.52
N PRO A 227 -1.25 2.16 0.53
CA PRO A 227 -1.52 1.61 1.86
C PRO A 227 -2.63 0.55 1.82
N PRO A 228 -2.64 -0.42 2.76
CA PRO A 228 -3.61 -1.51 2.77
C PRO A 228 -4.98 -1.06 3.28
N VAL A 229 -5.57 -0.09 2.60
CA VAL A 229 -6.89 0.48 2.90
C VAL A 229 -8.01 -0.30 2.22
N TYR A 230 -9.22 -0.20 2.77
CA TYR A 230 -10.41 -0.63 2.04
C TYR A 230 -10.84 0.49 1.09
N LEU A 231 -10.76 0.23 -0.20
CA LEU A 231 -11.16 1.14 -1.26
C LEU A 231 -12.35 0.52 -2.00
N PRO A 232 -13.56 1.09 -1.86
CA PRO A 232 -14.74 0.64 -2.60
C PRO A 232 -14.55 0.78 -4.11
N ASP A 233 -15.24 -0.08 -4.86
CA ASP A 233 -15.25 -0.01 -6.32
C ASP A 233 -15.69 1.36 -6.84
N GLY A 234 -15.04 1.82 -7.92
CA GLY A 234 -15.32 3.11 -8.56
C GLY A 234 -14.73 4.34 -7.86
N LEU A 235 -14.00 4.16 -6.76
CA LEU A 235 -13.33 5.26 -6.06
C LEU A 235 -11.83 5.39 -6.37
N GLY A 236 -11.37 4.71 -7.43
CA GLY A 236 -9.99 4.82 -7.89
C GLY A 236 -9.15 3.56 -7.63
N LEU A 237 -7.84 3.75 -7.65
CA LEU A 237 -6.84 2.74 -7.33
C LEU A 237 -5.69 3.35 -6.55
N SER A 238 -4.92 2.54 -5.80
CA SER A 238 -3.68 3.00 -5.18
C SER A 238 -2.47 2.61 -6.02
N ILE A 239 -1.53 3.54 -6.13
CA ILE A 239 -0.24 3.36 -6.79
C ILE A 239 0.89 3.79 -5.88
N SER A 240 2.06 3.14 -6.00
CA SER A 240 3.32 3.63 -5.45
C SER A 240 4.08 4.44 -6.49
N GLU A 241 4.57 5.62 -6.10
CA GLU A 241 5.33 6.55 -6.93
C GLU A 241 6.55 7.07 -6.15
N ASP A 242 7.50 6.18 -5.83
CA ASP A 242 8.65 6.55 -4.99
C ASP A 242 9.67 7.41 -5.74
N VAL A 243 9.75 7.28 -7.07
CA VAL A 243 10.60 8.11 -7.94
C VAL A 243 10.27 9.60 -7.82
N LEU A 244 9.04 9.96 -7.46
CA LEU A 244 8.64 11.37 -7.31
C LEU A 244 9.48 12.13 -6.27
N ALA A 245 9.99 11.43 -5.23
CA ALA A 245 10.84 12.05 -4.22
C ALA A 245 12.25 12.38 -4.74
N MET A 246 12.67 11.76 -5.85
CA MET A 246 14.03 11.86 -6.38
C MET A 246 14.17 12.82 -7.56
N ILE A 247 13.07 13.25 -8.19
CA ILE A 247 13.08 14.09 -9.38
C ILE A 247 12.50 15.49 -9.11
N SER A 248 12.83 16.44 -9.98
CA SER A 248 12.28 17.80 -9.87
C SER A 248 10.78 17.83 -10.17
N SER A 249 10.08 18.81 -9.61
CA SER A 249 8.65 19.03 -9.87
C SER A 249 8.33 19.18 -11.36
N LYS A 250 9.25 19.78 -12.14
CA LYS A 250 9.11 19.90 -13.58
C LYS A 250 9.10 18.54 -14.28
N LEU A 251 10.02 17.65 -13.93
CA LEU A 251 10.07 16.30 -14.50
C LEU A 251 8.85 15.49 -14.09
N TYR A 252 8.43 15.58 -12.83
CA TYR A 252 7.24 14.90 -12.36
C TYR A 252 5.97 15.40 -13.06
N GLU A 253 5.83 16.71 -13.26
CA GLU A 253 4.71 17.30 -14.00
C GLU A 253 4.70 16.86 -15.47
N GLU A 254 5.86 16.72 -16.10
CA GLU A 254 5.99 16.32 -17.50
C GLU A 254 5.76 14.80 -17.68
N TYR A 255 6.41 13.98 -16.88
CA TYR A 255 6.48 12.54 -17.13
C TYR A 255 5.53 11.68 -16.30
N SER A 256 4.99 12.16 -15.18
CA SER A 256 4.08 11.37 -14.36
C SER A 256 2.65 11.90 -14.37
N LEU A 257 2.45 13.20 -14.15
CA LEU A 257 1.12 13.80 -14.00
C LEU A 257 0.12 13.43 -15.13
N PRO A 258 0.47 13.46 -16.44
CA PRO A 258 -0.47 13.11 -17.50
C PRO A 258 -0.97 11.66 -17.41
N TYR A 259 -0.10 10.76 -17.01
CA TYR A 259 -0.38 9.32 -16.93
C TYR A 259 -1.15 8.94 -15.67
N ILE A 260 -0.85 9.59 -14.54
CA ILE A 260 -1.65 9.49 -13.32
C ILE A 260 -3.06 10.02 -13.58
N ASN A 261 -3.21 11.13 -14.29
CA ASN A 261 -4.52 11.69 -14.64
C ASN A 261 -5.31 10.74 -15.53
N GLN A 262 -4.66 10.05 -16.48
CA GLN A 262 -5.31 9.02 -17.29
C GLN A 262 -5.83 7.85 -16.42
N LEU A 263 -5.02 7.37 -15.46
CA LEU A 263 -5.47 6.35 -14.50
C LEU A 263 -6.63 6.86 -13.63
N SER A 264 -6.52 8.08 -13.15
CA SER A 264 -7.54 8.70 -12.32
C SER A 264 -8.89 8.84 -13.03
N GLU A 265 -8.88 9.28 -14.28
CA GLU A 265 -10.08 9.40 -15.10
C GLU A 265 -10.72 8.04 -15.39
N GLU A 266 -9.90 7.02 -15.66
CA GLU A 266 -10.38 5.68 -15.98
C GLU A 266 -11.03 4.97 -14.77
N PHE A 267 -10.48 5.18 -13.56
CA PHE A 267 -10.91 4.43 -12.36
C PHE A 267 -11.67 5.25 -11.32
N GLY A 268 -11.87 6.55 -11.55
CA GLY A 268 -12.59 7.43 -10.64
C GLY A 268 -11.73 8.02 -9.53
N GLY A 269 -10.40 8.07 -9.72
CA GLY A 269 -9.45 8.69 -8.82
C GLY A 269 -8.20 7.84 -8.59
N VAL A 270 -7.24 8.42 -7.86
CA VAL A 270 -6.02 7.74 -7.43
C VAL A 270 -5.71 8.02 -5.98
N ILE A 271 -5.08 7.04 -5.33
CA ILE A 271 -4.37 7.19 -4.06
C ILE A 271 -2.90 7.06 -4.40
N ILE A 272 -2.08 8.00 -3.99
CA ILE A 272 -0.63 7.99 -4.22
C ILE A 272 0.07 7.67 -2.91
N HIS A 273 0.91 6.63 -2.94
CA HIS A 273 1.90 6.35 -1.91
C HIS A 273 3.26 6.79 -2.41
N SER A 274 4.07 7.36 -1.52
CA SER A 274 5.49 7.51 -1.74
C SER A 274 6.24 7.46 -0.42
N CYS A 275 7.41 6.82 -0.47
CA CYS A 275 8.44 6.92 0.55
C CYS A 275 9.31 8.17 0.32
N GLY A 276 9.97 8.64 1.40
CA GLY A 276 10.86 9.79 1.35
C GLY A 276 10.17 11.14 1.40
N ASN A 277 11.00 12.21 1.32
CA ASN A 277 10.49 13.57 1.35
C ASN A 277 10.15 14.07 -0.05
N PHE A 278 8.88 14.36 -0.27
CA PHE A 278 8.35 14.89 -1.53
C PHE A 278 7.62 16.24 -1.37
N GLU A 279 7.97 17.04 -0.38
CA GLU A 279 7.32 18.36 -0.17
C GLU A 279 7.38 19.26 -1.41
N HIS A 280 8.46 19.18 -2.17
CA HIS A 280 8.62 19.92 -3.42
C HIS A 280 7.60 19.53 -4.51
N GLN A 281 6.92 18.37 -4.38
CA GLN A 281 5.93 17.90 -5.34
C GLN A 281 4.48 18.30 -5.00
N LEU A 282 4.20 18.86 -3.83
CA LEU A 282 2.83 19.11 -3.37
C LEU A 282 2.02 19.97 -4.36
N ASN A 283 2.66 20.94 -5.02
CA ASN A 283 2.00 21.76 -6.05
C ASN A 283 1.63 20.93 -7.30
N VAL A 284 2.44 19.96 -7.71
CA VAL A 284 2.13 19.10 -8.84
C VAL A 284 1.03 18.10 -8.44
N LEU A 285 1.13 17.50 -7.25
CA LEU A 285 0.10 16.62 -6.71
C LEU A 285 -1.27 17.28 -6.62
N SER A 286 -1.33 18.59 -6.34
CA SER A 286 -2.59 19.35 -6.34
C SER A 286 -3.28 19.45 -7.71
N LYS A 287 -2.55 19.14 -8.81
CA LYS A 287 -3.07 19.12 -10.18
C LYS A 287 -3.58 17.73 -10.60
N VAL A 288 -3.40 16.71 -9.75
CA VAL A 288 -3.89 15.35 -10.04
C VAL A 288 -5.42 15.36 -9.99
N HIS A 289 -6.03 14.88 -11.07
CA HIS A 289 -7.47 14.77 -11.17
C HIS A 289 -7.99 13.75 -10.14
N GLN A 290 -8.99 14.13 -9.36
CA GLN A 290 -9.61 13.25 -8.35
C GLN A 290 -8.56 12.55 -7.46
N LEU A 291 -7.58 13.29 -6.95
CA LEU A 291 -6.64 12.76 -5.95
C LEU A 291 -7.41 12.37 -4.68
N ARG A 292 -7.70 11.07 -4.55
CA ARG A 292 -8.51 10.51 -3.46
C ARG A 292 -7.76 10.45 -2.16
N GLY A 293 -6.47 10.10 -2.22
CA GLY A 293 -5.67 9.98 -1.01
C GLY A 293 -4.18 10.16 -1.25
N ILE A 294 -3.48 10.50 -0.19
CA ILE A 294 -2.01 10.56 -0.13
C ILE A 294 -1.59 9.76 1.10
N ASN A 295 -0.74 8.77 0.89
CA ASN A 295 -0.09 8.01 1.96
C ASN A 295 1.39 8.39 2.04
N PHE A 296 1.88 8.66 3.23
CA PHE A 296 3.23 9.17 3.47
C PHE A 296 3.73 8.83 4.87
N GLY A 297 5.06 8.77 5.01
CA GLY A 297 5.73 8.58 6.30
C GLY A 297 5.82 9.90 7.07
N VAL A 298 5.36 9.91 8.33
CA VAL A 298 5.40 11.14 9.18
C VAL A 298 6.80 11.48 9.69
N ASN A 299 7.75 10.58 9.56
CA ASN A 299 9.17 10.86 9.81
C ASN A 299 9.90 11.39 8.56
N GLU A 300 9.23 11.48 7.43
CA GLU A 300 9.77 11.88 6.13
C GLU A 300 9.10 13.16 5.63
N MET A 301 7.82 13.34 5.96
CA MET A 301 6.98 14.44 5.51
C MET A 301 6.30 15.14 6.68
N SER A 302 6.21 16.47 6.64
CA SER A 302 5.39 17.22 7.59
C SER A 302 3.91 16.94 7.34
N PHE A 303 3.22 16.41 8.36
CA PHE A 303 1.77 16.23 8.31
C PHE A 303 1.06 17.59 8.14
N GLU A 304 1.53 18.62 8.83
CA GLU A 304 0.96 19.97 8.80
C GLU A 304 1.08 20.60 7.40
N SER A 305 2.19 20.40 6.70
CA SER A 305 2.38 20.84 5.31
C SER A 305 1.34 20.21 4.39
N LEU A 306 1.19 18.88 4.47
CA LEU A 306 0.18 18.16 3.70
C LEU A 306 -1.24 18.56 4.08
N TYR A 307 -1.53 18.71 5.36
CA TYR A 307 -2.86 19.09 5.82
C TYR A 307 -3.23 20.52 5.39
N SER A 308 -2.29 21.45 5.35
CA SER A 308 -2.53 22.82 4.91
C SER A 308 -3.03 22.89 3.46
N MET A 309 -2.55 22.00 2.60
CA MET A 309 -2.91 21.97 1.17
C MET A 309 -4.09 21.07 0.87
N PHE A 310 -4.13 19.87 1.46
CA PHE A 310 -5.05 18.79 1.12
C PHE A 310 -6.10 18.49 2.19
N GLY A 311 -5.98 19.04 3.40
CA GLY A 311 -6.88 18.77 4.53
C GLY A 311 -8.34 18.97 4.18
N GLY A 312 -9.18 17.97 4.44
CA GLY A 312 -10.61 17.96 4.14
C GLY A 312 -11.00 17.91 2.66
N LYS A 313 -10.01 17.85 1.73
CA LYS A 313 -10.22 17.75 0.27
C LYS A 313 -9.74 16.40 -0.29
N THR A 314 -8.71 15.83 0.31
CA THR A 314 -8.09 14.56 -0.05
C THR A 314 -7.89 13.77 1.23
N VAL A 315 -8.02 12.46 1.17
CA VAL A 315 -7.78 11.59 2.35
C VAL A 315 -6.29 11.53 2.64
N LEU A 316 -5.88 11.92 3.83
CA LEU A 316 -4.51 11.81 4.31
C LEU A 316 -4.34 10.53 5.12
N ILE A 317 -3.34 9.72 4.76
CA ILE A 317 -3.07 8.42 5.35
C ILE A 317 -1.62 8.41 5.87
N PRO A 318 -1.36 9.11 6.98
CA PRO A 318 -0.05 9.12 7.60
C PRO A 318 0.29 7.75 8.19
N HIS A 319 1.55 7.34 8.07
CA HIS A 319 2.09 6.16 8.75
C HIS A 319 3.44 6.47 9.37
N LEU A 320 3.80 5.72 10.42
CA LEU A 320 5.13 5.79 10.99
C LEU A 320 6.07 4.95 10.12
N SER A 321 6.99 5.60 9.43
CA SER A 321 8.01 4.91 8.63
C SER A 321 9.15 4.44 9.53
N SER A 322 9.59 3.20 9.36
CA SER A 322 10.78 2.65 9.99
C SER A 322 12.08 3.00 9.25
N ALA A 323 11.97 3.60 8.06
CA ALA A 323 13.11 3.86 7.18
C ALA A 323 13.90 5.11 7.57
N SER A 324 13.33 6.02 8.38
CA SER A 324 14.02 7.25 8.77
C SER A 324 15.00 7.03 9.91
N ILE A 325 16.27 7.36 9.67
CA ILE A 325 17.34 7.34 10.68
C ILE A 325 17.16 8.46 11.71
N ILE A 326 16.51 9.56 11.31
CA ILE A 326 16.18 10.70 12.18
C ILE A 326 14.67 10.75 12.28
N ALA A 327 14.13 10.06 13.28
CA ALA A 327 12.69 10.00 13.48
C ALA A 327 12.26 11.04 14.52
N ASP A 328 11.32 11.89 14.14
CA ASP A 328 10.63 12.81 15.08
C ASP A 328 9.77 12.01 16.06
N TYR A 329 9.28 10.84 15.63
CA TYR A 329 8.46 9.94 16.45
C TYR A 329 9.09 8.55 16.49
N GLN A 330 9.33 8.05 17.70
CA GLN A 330 9.88 6.70 17.93
C GLN A 330 8.77 5.64 17.99
N THR A 331 7.56 6.06 18.35
CA THR A 331 6.43 5.15 18.56
C THR A 331 5.14 5.69 17.95
N ALA A 332 4.23 4.79 17.62
CA ALA A 332 2.89 5.17 17.18
C ALA A 332 2.14 5.99 18.25
N TYR A 333 2.45 5.82 19.53
CA TYR A 333 1.82 6.59 20.60
C TYR A 333 2.24 8.06 20.55
N GLU A 334 3.53 8.33 20.41
CA GLU A 334 4.07 9.69 20.28
C GLU A 334 3.47 10.39 19.08
N TRP A 335 3.40 9.73 17.95
CA TRP A 335 2.76 10.27 16.77
C TRP A 335 1.28 10.58 17.01
N VAL A 336 0.50 9.64 17.55
CA VAL A 336 -0.93 9.87 17.80
C VAL A 336 -1.15 10.95 18.86
N GLU A 337 -0.32 11.07 19.88
CA GLU A 337 -0.38 12.16 20.84
C GLU A 337 -0.10 13.52 20.22
N HIS A 338 0.90 13.62 19.34
CA HIS A 338 1.15 14.83 18.56
C HIS A 338 -0.06 15.16 17.68
N PHE A 339 -0.54 14.19 16.89
CA PHE A 339 -1.70 14.37 16.01
C PHE A 339 -2.94 14.90 16.78
N VAL A 340 -3.24 14.32 17.94
CA VAL A 340 -4.36 14.76 18.79
C VAL A 340 -4.16 16.19 19.30
N SER A 341 -2.92 16.61 19.56
CA SER A 341 -2.60 17.96 20.03
C SER A 341 -2.94 19.04 18.99
N LEU A 342 -2.97 18.67 17.69
CA LEU A 342 -3.32 19.59 16.59
C LEU A 342 -4.81 19.94 16.57
N LYS A 343 -5.68 19.20 17.26
CA LYS A 343 -7.13 19.42 17.39
C LYS A 343 -7.85 19.62 16.04
N LEU A 344 -7.44 18.87 15.03
CA LEU A 344 -7.98 18.97 13.67
C LEU A 344 -9.31 18.23 13.56
N PRO A 345 -10.21 18.64 12.63
CA PRO A 345 -11.43 17.87 12.31
C PRO A 345 -11.09 16.46 11.84
N ALA A 346 -11.89 15.47 12.25
CA ALA A 346 -11.71 14.07 11.82
C ALA A 346 -12.26 13.80 10.41
N LYS A 347 -12.02 14.74 9.48
CA LYS A 347 -12.48 14.65 8.09
C LYS A 347 -11.33 14.27 7.17
N GLY A 348 -11.49 13.16 6.45
CA GLY A 348 -10.48 12.73 5.48
C GLY A 348 -9.14 12.31 6.11
N ILE A 349 -9.14 11.70 7.30
CA ILE A 349 -7.91 11.25 7.97
C ILE A 349 -8.05 9.80 8.38
N ALA A 350 -7.05 8.98 7.99
CA ALA A 350 -6.93 7.58 8.40
C ALA A 350 -5.49 7.29 8.85
N LEU A 351 -5.31 7.04 10.13
CA LEU A 351 -4.00 6.76 10.73
C LEU A 351 -3.65 5.29 10.51
N MET A 352 -2.59 5.02 9.75
CA MET A 352 -2.02 3.69 9.61
C MET A 352 -0.99 3.51 10.72
N LEU A 353 -1.28 2.64 11.66
CA LEU A 353 -0.49 2.46 12.88
C LEU A 353 0.04 1.03 12.96
N ALA A 354 1.32 0.88 13.25
CA ALA A 354 1.89 -0.39 13.64
C ALA A 354 2.14 -0.37 15.15
N PRO A 355 1.79 -1.42 15.90
CA PRO A 355 2.33 -1.61 17.23
C PRO A 355 3.86 -1.71 17.10
N ASP A 356 4.61 -1.25 18.10
CA ASP A 356 6.08 -1.34 18.14
C ASP A 356 6.54 -2.77 17.84
N ILE A 357 6.82 -3.03 16.56
CA ILE A 357 7.11 -4.38 16.08
C ILE A 357 8.49 -4.85 16.52
N GLU A 358 9.42 -3.93 16.83
CA GLU A 358 10.69 -4.30 17.46
C GLU A 358 10.50 -5.08 18.77
N ASN A 359 9.35 -4.95 19.40
CA ASN A 359 8.97 -5.67 20.63
C ASN A 359 7.98 -6.83 20.41
N ILE A 360 7.45 -7.05 19.20
CA ILE A 360 6.76 -8.29 18.85
C ILE A 360 7.84 -9.30 18.46
N HIS A 361 8.58 -9.80 19.45
CA HIS A 361 9.53 -10.88 19.20
C HIS A 361 8.83 -12.06 18.50
N ALA A 362 9.54 -12.74 17.63
CA ALA A 362 9.15 -14.01 17.01
C ALA A 362 8.51 -15.02 17.99
N THR A 363 8.84 -14.90 19.29
CA THR A 363 8.29 -15.66 20.41
C THR A 363 6.80 -15.37 20.67
N ASP A 364 6.38 -14.09 20.58
CA ASP A 364 5.00 -13.70 20.89
C ASP A 364 4.05 -14.05 19.74
N MET A 365 4.57 -14.00 18.52
CA MET A 365 3.84 -14.49 17.34
C MET A 365 3.69 -16.02 17.35
N LYS A 366 4.71 -16.75 17.84
CA LYS A 366 4.60 -18.20 18.04
C LYS A 366 3.48 -18.57 19.00
N MET A 367 3.35 -17.84 20.13
CA MET A 367 2.23 -18.03 21.07
C MET A 367 0.88 -17.70 20.43
N ALA A 368 0.80 -16.63 19.66
CA ALA A 368 -0.41 -16.24 18.95
C ALA A 368 -0.83 -17.27 17.90
N LEU A 369 0.13 -18.00 17.35
CA LEU A 369 -0.07 -19.09 16.39
C LEU A 369 -0.19 -20.48 17.06
N GLY A 370 -0.25 -20.54 18.40
CA GLY A 370 -0.47 -21.76 19.17
C GLY A 370 0.80 -22.48 19.66
N GLU A 371 1.98 -21.84 19.56
CA GLU A 371 3.22 -22.38 20.10
C GLU A 371 3.50 -21.83 21.51
N GLN A 372 3.98 -22.64 22.44
CA GLN A 372 4.28 -22.22 23.81
C GLN A 372 5.52 -21.31 23.88
N SER A 373 5.37 -20.10 24.44
CA SER A 373 6.44 -19.13 24.66
C SER A 373 6.51 -18.69 26.12
N SER A 374 7.73 -18.42 26.59
CA SER A 374 8.02 -17.99 27.96
C SER A 374 7.94 -16.47 28.20
N ASN A 375 7.73 -15.64 27.16
CA ASN A 375 7.77 -14.18 27.29
C ASN A 375 6.39 -13.53 27.04
N THR A 376 5.60 -13.43 28.12
CA THR A 376 4.24 -12.87 28.09
C THR A 376 4.18 -11.34 28.06
N SER A 377 5.30 -10.63 28.36
CA SER A 377 5.27 -9.17 28.55
C SER A 377 4.98 -8.40 27.24
N ASN A 378 5.49 -8.87 26.11
CA ASN A 378 5.33 -8.20 24.81
C ASN A 378 3.96 -8.47 24.19
N LEU A 379 3.39 -9.67 24.39
CA LEU A 379 2.01 -9.96 23.98
C LEU A 379 1.03 -8.97 24.66
N TRP A 380 1.20 -8.71 25.97
CA TRP A 380 0.38 -7.74 26.68
C TRP A 380 0.50 -6.33 26.10
N LYS A 381 1.70 -5.89 25.69
CA LYS A 381 1.88 -4.59 25.03
C LYS A 381 1.08 -4.52 23.73
N THR A 382 1.14 -5.54 22.88
CA THR A 382 0.35 -5.64 21.65
C THR A 382 -1.14 -5.64 21.94
N LEU A 383 -1.62 -6.44 22.89
CA LEU A 383 -3.02 -6.49 23.27
C LEU A 383 -3.52 -5.14 23.82
N MET A 384 -2.69 -4.43 24.55
CA MET A 384 -3.05 -3.11 25.12
C MET A 384 -2.97 -1.98 24.09
N PHE A 385 -2.30 -2.17 22.94
CA PHE A 385 -2.08 -1.15 21.94
C PHE A 385 -3.39 -0.46 21.52
N GLY A 386 -4.37 -1.22 21.05
CA GLY A 386 -5.65 -0.68 20.62
C GLY A 386 -6.38 0.09 21.73
N ASN A 387 -6.31 -0.37 22.97
CA ASN A 387 -6.89 0.34 24.13
C ASN A 387 -6.22 1.70 24.35
N GLN A 388 -4.90 1.75 24.22
CA GLN A 388 -4.15 2.99 24.44
C GLN A 388 -4.42 3.99 23.30
N ILE A 389 -4.38 3.56 22.05
CA ILE A 389 -4.73 4.42 20.90
C ILE A 389 -6.13 5.01 21.07
N ARG A 390 -7.13 4.18 21.42
CA ARG A 390 -8.50 4.69 21.68
C ARG A 390 -8.57 5.69 22.82
N LYS A 391 -7.79 5.49 23.89
CA LYS A 391 -7.72 6.45 25.01
C LYS A 391 -7.12 7.79 24.57
N ILE A 392 -6.07 7.77 23.76
CA ILE A 392 -5.45 8.98 23.23
C ILE A 392 -6.43 9.72 22.32
N LEU A 393 -7.03 9.03 21.36
CA LEU A 393 -8.01 9.64 20.44
C LEU A 393 -9.22 10.24 21.18
N LYS A 394 -9.69 9.62 22.26
CA LYS A 394 -10.81 10.16 23.08
C LYS A 394 -10.48 11.46 23.82
N LYS A 395 -9.22 11.88 23.92
CA LYS A 395 -8.87 13.18 24.51
C LYS A 395 -9.43 14.36 23.69
N THR A 396 -9.56 14.19 22.38
CA THR A 396 -10.01 15.25 21.44
C THR A 396 -11.33 14.89 20.76
N TYR A 397 -11.51 13.61 20.40
CA TYR A 397 -12.68 13.12 19.65
C TYR A 397 -13.62 12.37 20.60
N ARG A 398 -14.89 12.83 20.70
CA ARG A 398 -15.90 12.28 21.60
C ARG A 398 -17.02 11.56 20.86
#